data_f9f05a2a389af62e9b93e32f038ba247
#
_entry.id   f9f05a2a389af62e9b93e32f038ba247
#
_cell.length_a   1.000
_cell.length_b   1.000
_cell.length_c   1.000
_cell.angle_alpha   90.00
_cell.angle_beta   90.00
_cell.angle_gamma   90.00
#
_symmetry.space_group_name_H-M   'P 1'
#
loop_
_entity.id
_entity.type
_entity.pdbx_description
1 polymer ?
#
loop_
_entity_poly.entity_id
_entity_poly.type
_entity_poly.pdbx_seq_one_letter_code
_entity_poly.pdbx_strand_id
1 'polypeptide(L)'
;MNPWRGLKNLPKNMWILFFTTLINRTGTMVLPFLTIYLTRKIGITAGDAGIVLAVYGAGAMITSPFTGKLSDRKGSLFVMKLSLILSGIILLFFPFIENYFLILAITLLWSFINEAFRPANLSLISEVVLPEKRRTAFALNRLAINLGMSIGPVAGGFLTLIDFSFLFYANGLTSILAGIFLVASPWQPENTEEKISHQDAVDLKHSGILRDKAYLYFLISIIPVQIVFFQHIGAMPIYVVSELGFSTAVFGLLAIINTVLIIFIEVPLNESITGWSFKKSLMLGSLLCGIGFGSMAFSRDIPLLAMTIIIWTFGEMIFFPISAAYVSEIAPKKKMGEYMGFYQMTFSIAFMLGPWLGTEVLEHLGSVTLWIFTFSLGALSAFMMLRI
;
A
#
# COMPACT_ATOMS: atom_id res chain seq x y z
N MET A 1 -18.43 0.11 -25.35
CA MET A 1 -18.44 -0.96 -24.30
C MET A 1 -18.36 -0.28 -22.94
N ASN A 2 -19.08 -0.77 -21.93
CA ASN A 2 -18.99 -0.20 -20.57
C ASN A 2 -17.63 -0.60 -19.95
N PRO A 3 -16.71 0.33 -19.66
CA PRO A 3 -15.39 0.03 -19.14
C PRO A 3 -15.41 -0.54 -17.70
N TRP A 4 -16.56 -0.46 -17.03
CA TRP A 4 -16.78 -0.99 -15.67
C TRP A 4 -17.47 -2.36 -15.67
N ARG A 5 -17.54 -3.02 -16.84
CA ARG A 5 -18.26 -4.30 -16.97
C ARG A 5 -17.66 -5.41 -16.09
N GLY A 6 -16.34 -5.39 -15.91
CA GLY A 6 -15.61 -6.37 -15.07
C GLY A 6 -16.06 -6.38 -13.62
N LEU A 7 -16.49 -5.22 -13.09
CA LEU A 7 -16.96 -5.12 -11.69
C LEU A 7 -18.26 -5.88 -11.44
N LYS A 8 -19.17 -5.96 -12.42
CA LYS A 8 -20.46 -6.67 -12.27
C LYS A 8 -20.29 -8.18 -12.03
N ASN A 9 -19.13 -8.70 -12.41
CA ASN A 9 -18.81 -10.12 -12.32
C ASN A 9 -17.98 -10.48 -11.07
N LEU A 10 -17.71 -9.53 -10.19
CA LEU A 10 -17.01 -9.79 -8.93
C LEU A 10 -17.99 -10.35 -7.89
N PRO A 11 -17.53 -11.29 -7.03
CA PRO A 11 -18.37 -11.87 -5.98
C PRO A 11 -18.79 -10.84 -4.95
N LYS A 12 -19.91 -11.08 -4.25
CA LYS A 12 -20.40 -10.18 -3.17
C LYS A 12 -19.36 -9.96 -2.09
N ASN A 13 -18.59 -10.97 -1.74
CA ASN A 13 -17.50 -10.89 -0.76
C ASN A 13 -16.47 -9.81 -1.13
N MET A 14 -16.17 -9.61 -2.43
CA MET A 14 -15.24 -8.56 -2.87
C MET A 14 -15.78 -7.16 -2.61
N TRP A 15 -17.10 -6.95 -2.73
CA TRP A 15 -17.74 -5.67 -2.40
C TRP A 15 -17.74 -5.42 -0.88
N ILE A 16 -17.91 -6.47 -0.07
CA ILE A 16 -17.75 -6.35 1.39
C ILE A 16 -16.33 -5.91 1.72
N LEU A 17 -15.31 -6.49 1.09
CA LEU A 17 -13.91 -6.10 1.27
C LEU A 17 -13.65 -4.65 0.81
N PHE A 18 -14.22 -4.26 -0.33
CA PHE A 18 -14.12 -2.89 -0.82
C PHE A 18 -14.64 -1.87 0.20
N PHE A 19 -15.87 -2.06 0.70
CA PHE A 19 -16.44 -1.13 1.68
C PHE A 19 -15.73 -1.19 3.03
N THR A 20 -15.32 -2.38 3.49
CA THR A 20 -14.51 -2.51 4.71
C THR A 20 -13.19 -1.72 4.59
N THR A 21 -12.49 -1.88 3.47
CA THR A 21 -11.24 -1.16 3.20
C THR A 21 -11.49 0.34 3.09
N LEU A 22 -12.53 0.76 2.38
CA LEU A 22 -12.90 2.17 2.23
C LEU A 22 -13.16 2.82 3.60
N ILE A 23 -14.03 2.24 4.44
CA ILE A 23 -14.35 2.74 5.77
C ILE A 23 -13.06 2.83 6.64
N ASN A 24 -12.24 1.79 6.64
CA ASN A 24 -10.99 1.80 7.39
C ASN A 24 -10.04 2.91 6.90
N ARG A 25 -9.89 3.07 5.57
CA ARG A 25 -8.95 4.03 4.99
C ARG A 25 -9.42 5.49 5.08
N THR A 26 -10.72 5.74 5.09
CA THR A 26 -11.25 7.10 5.38
C THR A 26 -10.88 7.57 6.78
N GLY A 27 -10.62 6.66 7.71
CA GLY A 27 -10.16 6.97 9.05
C GLY A 27 -8.64 7.12 9.18
N THR A 28 -7.83 6.89 8.15
CA THR A 28 -6.37 6.96 8.27
C THR A 28 -5.90 8.40 8.43
N MET A 29 -6.02 8.93 9.65
CA MET A 29 -5.73 10.32 10.01
C MET A 29 -4.54 10.43 10.98
N VAL A 30 -4.34 9.46 11.86
CA VAL A 30 -3.35 9.55 12.93
C VAL A 30 -1.93 9.63 12.39
N LEU A 31 -1.53 8.73 11.49
CA LEU A 31 -0.14 8.67 10.99
C LEU A 31 0.35 9.97 10.33
N PRO A 32 -0.43 10.64 9.45
CA PRO A 32 -0.01 11.91 8.86
C PRO A 32 0.20 13.04 9.88
N PHE A 33 -0.49 13.01 11.00
CA PHE A 33 -0.46 14.08 12.01
C PHE A 33 0.24 13.66 13.32
N LEU A 34 0.74 12.44 13.41
CA LEU A 34 1.29 11.87 14.65
C LEU A 34 2.47 12.70 15.17
N THR A 35 3.40 13.10 14.32
CA THR A 35 4.54 13.96 14.71
C THR A 35 4.08 15.31 15.23
N ILE A 36 3.08 15.92 14.60
CA ILE A 36 2.53 17.22 15.04
C ILE A 36 1.82 17.07 16.39
N TYR A 37 1.06 15.99 16.58
CA TYR A 37 0.44 15.68 17.87
C TYR A 37 1.49 15.52 18.98
N LEU A 38 2.52 14.72 18.74
CA LEU A 38 3.58 14.44 19.71
C LEU A 38 4.38 15.70 20.07
N THR A 39 4.67 16.55 19.11
CA THR A 39 5.45 17.77 19.36
C THR A 39 4.60 18.89 19.96
N ARG A 40 3.37 19.11 19.50
CA ARG A 40 2.54 20.26 19.94
C ARG A 40 1.69 19.96 21.16
N LYS A 41 1.15 18.72 21.28
CA LYS A 41 0.25 18.38 22.39
C LYS A 41 0.98 17.67 23.53
N ILE A 42 1.85 16.71 23.23
CA ILE A 42 2.64 16.00 24.25
C ILE A 42 3.90 16.79 24.64
N GLY A 43 4.44 17.62 23.73
CA GLY A 43 5.58 18.48 24.03
C GLY A 43 6.95 17.81 23.93
N ILE A 44 7.04 16.63 23.27
CA ILE A 44 8.33 15.97 23.03
C ILE A 44 9.07 16.59 21.85
N THR A 45 10.38 16.33 21.74
CA THR A 45 11.20 16.85 20.64
C THR A 45 10.81 16.26 19.28
N ALA A 46 11.12 16.96 18.19
CA ALA A 46 10.89 16.44 16.83
C ALA A 46 11.68 15.14 16.58
N GLY A 47 12.89 15.02 17.17
CA GLY A 47 13.69 13.80 17.12
C GLY A 47 13.00 12.62 17.78
N ASP A 48 12.48 12.81 19.02
CA ASP A 48 11.72 11.78 19.75
C ASP A 48 10.45 11.37 18.99
N ALA A 49 9.74 12.33 18.40
CA ALA A 49 8.57 12.05 17.57
C ALA A 49 8.95 11.25 16.31
N GLY A 50 10.12 11.52 15.74
CA GLY A 50 10.69 10.72 14.66
C GLY A 50 10.98 9.27 15.06
N ILE A 51 11.48 9.05 16.27
CA ILE A 51 11.71 7.70 16.83
C ILE A 51 10.38 6.94 16.96
N VAL A 52 9.29 7.60 17.40
CA VAL A 52 7.95 6.97 17.49
C VAL A 52 7.49 6.48 16.10
N LEU A 53 7.69 7.29 15.03
CA LEU A 53 7.37 6.86 13.67
C LEU A 53 8.29 5.72 13.19
N ALA A 54 9.56 5.75 13.54
CA ALA A 54 10.49 4.66 13.20
C ALA A 54 10.08 3.34 13.87
N VAL A 55 9.63 3.40 15.12
CA VAL A 55 9.09 2.24 15.87
C VAL A 55 7.83 1.70 15.19
N TYR A 56 6.92 2.58 14.73
CA TYR A 56 5.77 2.15 13.93
C TYR A 56 6.20 1.43 12.65
N GLY A 57 7.15 2.01 11.91
CA GLY A 57 7.68 1.42 10.67
C GLY A 57 8.35 0.07 10.88
N ALA A 58 9.16 -0.06 11.94
CA ALA A 58 9.79 -1.33 12.32
C ALA A 58 8.74 -2.40 12.66
N GLY A 59 7.71 -2.02 13.42
CA GLY A 59 6.57 -2.89 13.72
C GLY A 59 5.88 -3.38 12.45
N ALA A 60 5.58 -2.48 11.50
CA ALA A 60 4.96 -2.80 10.21
C ALA A 60 5.78 -3.80 9.38
N MET A 61 7.10 -3.58 9.31
CA MET A 61 8.00 -4.46 8.57
C MET A 61 8.04 -5.88 9.15
N ILE A 62 8.13 -5.99 10.47
CA ILE A 62 8.19 -7.28 11.15
C ILE A 62 6.84 -8.00 11.07
N THR A 63 5.73 -7.28 11.23
CA THR A 63 4.38 -7.87 11.30
C THR A 63 3.97 -8.58 10.01
N SER A 64 4.31 -8.04 8.84
CA SER A 64 3.80 -8.52 7.56
C SER A 64 4.00 -10.02 7.32
N PRO A 65 5.21 -10.62 7.47
CA PRO A 65 5.40 -12.06 7.29
C PRO A 65 4.71 -12.92 8.36
N PHE A 66 4.69 -12.42 9.62
CA PHE A 66 4.04 -13.15 10.72
C PHE A 66 2.53 -13.19 10.54
N THR A 67 1.93 -12.08 10.13
CA THR A 67 0.51 -12.01 9.82
C THR A 67 0.14 -12.90 8.67
N GLY A 68 0.97 -12.99 7.64
CA GLY A 68 0.76 -13.91 6.55
C GLY A 68 0.60 -15.34 7.04
N LYS A 69 1.56 -15.82 7.86
CA LYS A 69 1.49 -17.16 8.49
C LYS A 69 0.28 -17.33 9.41
N LEU A 70 -0.09 -16.28 10.14
CA LEU A 70 -1.28 -16.31 11.01
C LEU A 70 -2.55 -16.42 10.17
N SER A 71 -2.63 -15.71 9.03
CA SER A 71 -3.75 -15.80 8.08
C SER A 71 -3.89 -17.23 7.52
N ASP A 72 -2.78 -17.87 7.16
CA ASP A 72 -2.80 -19.27 6.68
C ASP A 72 -3.28 -20.27 7.75
N ARG A 73 -3.02 -19.98 9.03
CA ARG A 73 -3.39 -20.89 10.14
C ARG A 73 -4.79 -20.65 10.70
N LYS A 74 -5.18 -19.38 10.84
CA LYS A 74 -6.43 -18.97 11.51
C LYS A 74 -7.49 -18.44 10.54
N GLY A 75 -7.12 -18.25 9.26
CA GLY A 75 -7.94 -17.65 8.23
C GLY A 75 -7.78 -16.13 8.14
N SER A 76 -7.67 -15.63 6.90
CA SER A 76 -7.46 -14.21 6.61
C SER A 76 -8.59 -13.31 7.12
N LEU A 77 -9.83 -13.79 7.04
CA LEU A 77 -11.01 -13.08 7.53
C LEU A 77 -10.97 -12.84 9.05
N PHE A 78 -10.52 -13.84 9.83
CA PHE A 78 -10.36 -13.73 11.27
C PHE A 78 -9.30 -12.68 11.62
N VAL A 79 -8.16 -12.73 10.97
CA VAL A 79 -7.05 -11.76 11.20
C VAL A 79 -7.49 -10.34 10.88
N MET A 80 -8.22 -10.12 9.77
CA MET A 80 -8.75 -8.81 9.41
C MET A 80 -9.71 -8.26 10.47
N LYS A 81 -10.68 -9.07 10.93
CA LYS A 81 -11.64 -8.68 11.96
C LYS A 81 -10.92 -8.27 13.25
N LEU A 82 -9.98 -9.09 13.68
CA LEU A 82 -9.20 -8.85 14.90
C LEU A 82 -8.37 -7.57 14.79
N SER A 83 -7.65 -7.40 13.67
CA SER A 83 -6.82 -6.23 13.39
C SER A 83 -7.64 -4.94 13.44
N LEU A 84 -8.78 -4.87 12.77
CA LEU A 84 -9.62 -3.69 12.71
C LEU A 84 -10.15 -3.29 14.09
N ILE A 85 -10.69 -4.26 14.84
CA ILE A 85 -11.30 -3.98 16.14
C ILE A 85 -10.24 -3.60 17.18
N LEU A 86 -9.17 -4.39 17.30
CA LEU A 86 -8.13 -4.11 18.30
C LEU A 86 -7.34 -2.85 17.97
N SER A 87 -7.02 -2.59 16.71
CA SER A 87 -6.36 -1.34 16.29
C SER A 87 -7.21 -0.13 16.66
N GLY A 88 -8.52 -0.20 16.41
CA GLY A 88 -9.44 0.87 16.77
C GLY A 88 -9.53 1.09 18.29
N ILE A 89 -9.60 0.02 19.09
CA ILE A 89 -9.61 0.12 20.55
C ILE A 89 -8.33 0.79 21.06
N ILE A 90 -7.16 0.37 20.58
CA ILE A 90 -5.87 0.98 20.98
C ILE A 90 -5.89 2.48 20.69
N LEU A 91 -6.35 2.89 19.51
CA LEU A 91 -6.41 4.30 19.15
C LEU A 91 -7.34 5.13 20.04
N LEU A 92 -8.47 4.58 20.51
CA LEU A 92 -9.35 5.29 21.43
C LEU A 92 -8.69 5.59 22.79
N PHE A 93 -7.76 4.73 23.22
CA PHE A 93 -7.01 4.93 24.47
C PHE A 93 -5.70 5.70 24.29
N PHE A 94 -5.18 5.82 23.08
CA PHE A 94 -3.89 6.46 22.80
C PHE A 94 -3.78 7.90 23.34
N PRO A 95 -4.80 8.79 23.22
CA PRO A 95 -4.71 10.18 23.71
C PRO A 95 -4.55 10.35 25.22
N PHE A 96 -4.79 9.30 26.01
CA PHE A 96 -4.63 9.33 27.47
C PHE A 96 -3.21 8.97 27.91
N ILE A 97 -2.30 8.70 26.95
CA ILE A 97 -0.95 8.26 27.23
C ILE A 97 0.01 9.43 26.97
N GLU A 98 0.67 9.90 28.04
CA GLU A 98 1.62 11.01 27.98
C GLU A 98 3.08 10.55 28.20
N ASN A 99 3.28 9.40 28.83
CA ASN A 99 4.62 8.87 29.09
C ASN A 99 5.27 8.40 27.76
N TYR A 100 6.45 8.92 27.45
CA TYR A 100 7.18 8.67 26.22
C TYR A 100 7.44 7.17 25.95
N PHE A 101 7.93 6.44 26.97
CA PHE A 101 8.21 5.01 26.81
C PHE A 101 6.93 4.18 26.59
N LEU A 102 5.82 4.61 27.23
CA LEU A 102 4.53 3.97 27.01
C LEU A 102 3.97 4.31 25.63
N ILE A 103 4.21 5.53 25.11
CA ILE A 103 3.90 5.91 23.71
C ILE A 103 4.66 5.01 22.73
N LEU A 104 5.96 4.77 22.93
CA LEU A 104 6.74 3.84 22.11
C LEU A 104 6.17 2.42 22.12
N ALA A 105 5.89 1.88 23.32
CA ALA A 105 5.36 0.54 23.49
C ALA A 105 3.99 0.36 22.85
N ILE A 106 3.07 1.32 23.05
CA ILE A 106 1.72 1.26 22.48
C ILE A 106 1.73 1.49 20.96
N THR A 107 2.63 2.33 20.46
CA THR A 107 2.83 2.54 19.02
C THR A 107 3.34 1.27 18.35
N LEU A 108 4.28 0.56 18.96
CA LEU A 108 4.75 -0.73 18.46
C LEU A 108 3.60 -1.76 18.44
N LEU A 109 2.85 -1.87 19.52
CA LEU A 109 1.70 -2.77 19.62
C LEU A 109 0.63 -2.41 18.59
N TRP A 110 0.31 -1.12 18.45
CA TRP A 110 -0.64 -0.64 17.45
C TRP A 110 -0.16 -0.95 16.04
N SER A 111 1.10 -0.75 15.73
CA SER A 111 1.69 -1.09 14.44
C SER A 111 1.53 -2.57 14.13
N PHE A 112 1.89 -3.46 15.06
CA PHE A 112 1.71 -4.91 14.88
C PHE A 112 0.27 -5.29 14.54
N ILE A 113 -0.70 -4.69 15.22
CA ILE A 113 -2.11 -5.01 15.04
C ILE A 113 -2.66 -4.35 13.78
N ASN A 114 -2.37 -3.06 13.56
CA ASN A 114 -2.91 -2.29 12.44
C ASN A 114 -2.38 -2.78 11.08
N GLU A 115 -1.07 -3.06 11.00
CA GLU A 115 -0.45 -3.48 9.74
C GLU A 115 -0.75 -4.95 9.39
N ALA A 116 -1.30 -5.73 10.35
CA ALA A 116 -1.81 -7.06 10.07
C ALA A 116 -2.99 -7.07 9.07
N PHE A 117 -3.73 -5.96 8.97
CA PHE A 117 -4.83 -5.82 8.02
C PHE A 117 -4.38 -6.02 6.57
N ARG A 118 -3.24 -5.44 6.17
CA ARG A 118 -2.83 -5.39 4.75
C ARG A 118 -2.59 -6.77 4.13
N PRO A 119 -1.68 -7.62 4.67
CA PRO A 119 -1.45 -8.94 4.09
C PRO A 119 -2.69 -9.84 4.20
N ALA A 120 -3.46 -9.74 5.30
CA ALA A 120 -4.69 -10.49 5.45
C ALA A 120 -5.75 -10.10 4.40
N ASN A 121 -5.91 -8.80 4.10
CA ASN A 121 -6.81 -8.32 3.06
C ASN A 121 -6.40 -8.83 1.67
N LEU A 122 -5.12 -8.76 1.32
CA LEU A 122 -4.63 -9.26 0.02
C LEU A 122 -4.82 -10.79 -0.10
N SER A 123 -4.54 -11.52 0.97
CA SER A 123 -4.76 -12.96 1.03
C SER A 123 -6.24 -13.30 0.82
N LEU A 124 -7.13 -12.61 1.55
CA LEU A 124 -8.57 -12.84 1.48
C LEU A 124 -9.15 -12.51 0.10
N ILE A 125 -8.68 -11.44 -0.58
CA ILE A 125 -9.05 -11.17 -1.97
C ILE A 125 -8.69 -12.35 -2.87
N SER A 126 -7.50 -12.93 -2.68
CA SER A 126 -7.03 -14.08 -3.46
C SER A 126 -7.82 -15.35 -3.19
N GLU A 127 -8.37 -15.49 -1.97
CA GLU A 127 -9.20 -16.63 -1.54
C GLU A 127 -10.62 -16.55 -2.12
N VAL A 128 -11.19 -15.33 -2.26
CA VAL A 128 -12.59 -15.13 -2.64
C VAL A 128 -12.82 -14.78 -4.11
N VAL A 129 -11.75 -14.58 -4.88
CA VAL A 129 -11.83 -14.18 -6.28
C VAL A 129 -11.11 -15.17 -7.19
N LEU A 130 -11.79 -15.62 -8.25
CA LEU A 130 -11.23 -16.49 -9.26
C LEU A 130 -9.96 -15.89 -9.90
N PRO A 131 -8.95 -16.69 -10.28
CA PRO A 131 -7.67 -16.22 -10.83
C PRO A 131 -7.82 -15.18 -11.94
N GLU A 132 -8.74 -15.40 -12.88
CA GLU A 132 -8.95 -14.54 -14.06
C GLU A 132 -9.44 -13.12 -13.68
N LYS A 133 -10.05 -12.96 -12.49
CA LYS A 133 -10.60 -11.69 -12.02
C LYS A 133 -9.75 -11.00 -10.95
N ARG A 134 -8.66 -11.62 -10.49
CA ARG A 134 -7.81 -11.09 -9.41
C ARG A 134 -7.23 -9.72 -9.73
N ARG A 135 -6.81 -9.48 -10.98
CA ARG A 135 -6.29 -8.16 -11.41
C ARG A 135 -7.32 -7.05 -11.16
N THR A 136 -8.55 -7.26 -11.62
CA THR A 136 -9.66 -6.32 -11.43
C THR A 136 -10.02 -6.17 -9.93
N ALA A 137 -9.99 -7.26 -9.16
CA ALA A 137 -10.26 -7.23 -7.73
C ALA A 137 -9.18 -6.45 -6.94
N PHE A 138 -7.90 -6.65 -7.25
CA PHE A 138 -6.83 -5.87 -6.63
C PHE A 138 -6.89 -4.39 -7.05
N ALA A 139 -7.25 -4.07 -8.30
CA ALA A 139 -7.48 -2.70 -8.72
C ALA A 139 -8.66 -2.07 -7.97
N LEU A 140 -9.76 -2.80 -7.75
CA LEU A 140 -10.91 -2.33 -6.96
C LEU A 140 -10.51 -2.10 -5.48
N ASN A 141 -9.70 -2.98 -4.90
CA ASN A 141 -9.17 -2.78 -3.55
C ASN A 141 -8.29 -1.53 -3.45
N ARG A 142 -7.43 -1.29 -4.44
CA ARG A 142 -6.62 -0.06 -4.51
C ARG A 142 -7.48 1.19 -4.66
N LEU A 143 -8.55 1.13 -5.43
CA LEU A 143 -9.54 2.21 -5.53
C LEU A 143 -10.11 2.56 -4.14
N ALA A 144 -10.50 1.55 -3.34
CA ALA A 144 -10.98 1.78 -1.98
C ALA A 144 -9.92 2.44 -1.09
N ILE A 145 -8.66 2.00 -1.20
CA ILE A 145 -7.54 2.57 -0.45
C ILE A 145 -7.34 4.05 -0.82
N ASN A 146 -7.24 4.36 -2.12
CA ASN A 146 -6.96 5.72 -2.58
C ASN A 146 -8.12 6.67 -2.29
N LEU A 147 -9.37 6.24 -2.49
CA LEU A 147 -10.56 7.03 -2.09
C LEU A 147 -10.55 7.33 -0.59
N GLY A 148 -10.31 6.33 0.24
CA GLY A 148 -10.26 6.50 1.69
C GLY A 148 -9.11 7.43 2.11
N MET A 149 -7.92 7.24 1.59
CA MET A 149 -6.74 8.06 1.90
C MET A 149 -6.85 9.49 1.36
N SER A 150 -7.71 9.76 0.39
CA SER A 150 -8.01 11.14 -0.04
C SER A 150 -8.88 11.89 0.97
N ILE A 151 -9.75 11.17 1.69
CA ILE A 151 -10.69 11.76 2.66
C ILE A 151 -10.01 11.92 4.03
N GLY A 152 -9.28 10.90 4.48
CA GLY A 152 -8.72 10.81 5.84
C GLY A 152 -7.90 12.03 6.25
N PRO A 153 -6.80 12.37 5.57
CA PRO A 153 -5.97 13.51 5.95
C PRO A 153 -6.69 14.85 5.89
N VAL A 154 -7.61 15.03 4.94
CA VAL A 154 -8.41 16.27 4.83
C VAL A 154 -9.32 16.42 6.05
N ALA A 155 -10.09 15.38 6.37
CA ALA A 155 -10.94 15.39 7.56
C ALA A 155 -10.11 15.54 8.85
N GLY A 156 -8.96 14.86 8.92
CA GLY A 156 -8.01 14.97 10.03
C GLY A 156 -7.51 16.39 10.22
N GLY A 157 -7.17 17.09 9.14
CA GLY A 157 -6.76 18.49 9.20
C GLY A 157 -7.80 19.39 9.87
N PHE A 158 -9.09 19.24 9.56
CA PHE A 158 -10.17 19.98 10.22
C PHE A 158 -10.34 19.59 11.69
N LEU A 159 -10.21 18.29 12.02
CA LEU A 159 -10.33 17.82 13.39
C LEU A 159 -9.22 18.37 14.29
N THR A 160 -8.00 18.56 13.78
CA THR A 160 -6.90 19.15 14.56
C THR A 160 -7.14 20.60 14.94
N LEU A 161 -8.02 21.32 14.25
CA LEU A 161 -8.40 22.69 14.62
C LEU A 161 -9.23 22.73 15.90
N ILE A 162 -9.90 21.63 16.25
CA ILE A 162 -10.70 21.48 17.48
C ILE A 162 -9.80 20.93 18.60
N ASP A 163 -9.32 19.71 18.46
CA ASP A 163 -8.34 19.06 19.33
C ASP A 163 -7.69 17.87 18.62
N PHE A 164 -6.39 17.67 18.82
CA PHE A 164 -5.65 16.54 18.23
C PHE A 164 -6.17 15.15 18.63
N SER A 165 -6.81 15.01 19.80
CA SER A 165 -7.37 13.73 20.26
C SER A 165 -8.47 13.23 19.32
N PHE A 166 -9.18 14.12 18.61
CA PHE A 166 -10.20 13.74 17.67
C PHE A 166 -9.66 12.94 16.48
N LEU A 167 -8.37 13.09 16.13
CA LEU A 167 -7.72 12.23 15.13
C LEU A 167 -7.78 10.76 15.54
N PHE A 168 -7.43 10.50 16.80
CA PHE A 168 -7.40 9.13 17.34
C PHE A 168 -8.80 8.56 17.51
N TYR A 169 -9.75 9.36 18.00
CA TYR A 169 -11.14 8.93 18.14
C TYR A 169 -11.77 8.63 16.79
N ALA A 170 -11.60 9.51 15.78
CA ALA A 170 -12.13 9.30 14.44
C ALA A 170 -11.50 8.08 13.77
N ASN A 171 -10.16 7.94 13.81
CA ASN A 171 -9.47 6.78 13.25
C ASN A 171 -9.83 5.48 13.99
N GLY A 172 -9.93 5.53 15.32
CA GLY A 172 -10.33 4.38 16.13
C GLY A 172 -11.76 3.94 15.84
N LEU A 173 -12.71 4.87 15.80
CA LEU A 173 -14.12 4.59 15.49
C LEU A 173 -14.30 4.06 14.05
N THR A 174 -13.67 4.64 13.07
CA THR A 174 -13.75 4.14 11.67
C THR A 174 -13.15 2.74 11.54
N SER A 175 -12.05 2.43 12.25
CA SER A 175 -11.49 1.07 12.29
C SER A 175 -12.46 0.08 12.93
N ILE A 176 -13.07 0.42 14.08
CA ILE A 176 -14.08 -0.41 14.74
C ILE A 176 -15.31 -0.59 13.85
N LEU A 177 -15.80 0.50 13.24
CA LEU A 177 -16.96 0.43 12.31
C LEU A 177 -16.67 -0.48 11.11
N ALA A 178 -15.47 -0.40 10.52
CA ALA A 178 -15.05 -1.31 9.46
C ALA A 178 -15.02 -2.77 9.95
N GLY A 179 -14.54 -3.00 11.17
CA GLY A 179 -14.53 -4.31 11.81
C GLY A 179 -15.95 -4.85 12.06
N ILE A 180 -16.84 -4.03 12.62
CA ILE A 180 -18.25 -4.39 12.86
C ILE A 180 -18.96 -4.65 11.53
N PHE A 181 -18.76 -3.79 10.53
CA PHE A 181 -19.30 -4.00 9.19
C PHE A 181 -18.88 -5.35 8.62
N LEU A 182 -17.58 -5.70 8.73
CA LEU A 182 -17.06 -6.98 8.27
C LEU A 182 -17.61 -8.20 9.05
N VAL A 183 -17.87 -8.02 10.37
CA VAL A 183 -18.46 -9.07 11.22
C VAL A 183 -19.93 -9.29 10.89
N ALA A 184 -20.69 -8.19 10.70
CA ALA A 184 -22.12 -8.21 10.45
C ALA A 184 -22.48 -8.56 9.00
N SER A 185 -21.52 -8.43 8.07
CA SER A 185 -21.77 -8.72 6.66
C SER A 185 -22.01 -10.21 6.42
N PRO A 186 -22.99 -10.57 5.56
CA PRO A 186 -23.30 -11.97 5.23
C PRO A 186 -22.17 -12.53 4.35
N TRP A 187 -21.15 -13.07 4.99
CA TRP A 187 -20.04 -13.71 4.32
C TRP A 187 -20.48 -15.02 3.73
N GLN A 188 -20.40 -15.13 2.42
CA GLN A 188 -20.71 -16.37 1.72
C GLN A 188 -19.42 -17.18 1.59
N PRO A 189 -19.30 -18.36 2.24
CA PRO A 189 -18.22 -19.26 1.91
C PRO A 189 -18.42 -19.65 0.43
N GLU A 190 -17.45 -19.29 -0.42
CA GLU A 190 -17.46 -19.87 -1.76
C GLU A 190 -17.23 -21.38 -1.63
N ASN A 191 -18.15 -22.15 -2.23
CA ASN A 191 -17.96 -23.57 -2.44
C ASN A 191 -16.87 -23.76 -3.50
N THR A 192 -15.65 -23.40 -3.16
CA THR A 192 -14.47 -23.79 -3.94
C THR A 192 -14.08 -25.21 -3.52
N GLU A 193 -15.02 -26.15 -3.67
CA GLU A 193 -14.69 -27.56 -3.86
C GLU A 193 -14.11 -27.76 -5.27
N GLU A 194 -13.14 -26.96 -5.66
CA GLU A 194 -12.21 -27.38 -6.69
C GLU A 194 -11.29 -28.41 -6.06
N LYS A 195 -11.51 -29.66 -6.48
CA LYS A 195 -10.72 -30.83 -6.19
C LYS A 195 -9.25 -30.44 -6.06
N ILE A 196 -8.74 -30.50 -4.82
CA ILE A 196 -7.30 -30.50 -4.55
C ILE A 196 -6.76 -31.63 -5.42
N SER A 197 -6.07 -31.31 -6.50
CA SER A 197 -5.40 -32.35 -7.27
C SER A 197 -4.37 -32.99 -6.35
N HIS A 198 -4.24 -34.30 -6.38
CA HIS A 198 -3.26 -35.04 -5.57
C HIS A 198 -1.81 -34.54 -5.81
N GLN A 199 -1.57 -33.85 -6.91
CA GLN A 199 -0.27 -33.25 -7.23
C GLN A 199 0.10 -32.08 -6.31
N ASP A 200 -0.87 -31.25 -5.88
CA ASP A 200 -0.62 -30.14 -4.93
C ASP A 200 -0.23 -30.63 -3.51
N ALA A 201 -0.52 -31.88 -3.18
CA ALA A 201 -0.23 -32.46 -1.87
C ALA A 201 1.22 -32.96 -1.71
N VAL A 202 1.89 -33.24 -2.80
CA VAL A 202 3.27 -33.81 -2.79
C VAL A 202 4.33 -32.70 -2.67
N ASP A 203 4.11 -31.53 -3.28
CA ASP A 203 5.06 -30.40 -3.24
C ASP A 203 5.08 -29.63 -1.90
N LEU A 204 4.06 -29.82 -1.05
CA LEU A 204 3.92 -29.12 0.23
C LEU A 204 4.90 -29.56 1.33
N LYS A 205 5.62 -30.65 1.14
CA LYS A 205 6.48 -31.21 2.21
C LYS A 205 7.85 -30.56 2.38
N HIS A 206 8.35 -29.76 1.42
CA HIS A 206 9.80 -29.51 1.39
C HIS A 206 10.33 -28.08 1.17
N SER A 207 9.53 -27.01 1.05
CA SER A 207 10.16 -25.68 0.91
C SER A 207 9.50 -24.57 1.74
N GLY A 208 10.23 -24.06 2.74
CA GLY A 208 9.93 -22.74 3.29
C GLY A 208 10.02 -21.69 2.15
N ILE A 209 9.28 -20.60 2.27
CA ILE A 209 9.24 -19.50 1.27
C ILE A 209 10.65 -18.99 0.88
N LEU A 210 11.59 -19.03 1.81
CA LEU A 210 12.99 -18.65 1.57
C LEU A 210 13.77 -19.62 0.65
N ARG A 211 13.17 -20.75 0.30
CA ARG A 211 13.72 -21.71 -0.68
C ARG A 211 13.10 -21.57 -2.07
N ASP A 212 12.02 -20.82 -2.19
CA ASP A 212 11.39 -20.49 -3.47
C ASP A 212 12.18 -19.39 -4.18
N LYS A 213 13.18 -19.81 -4.95
CA LYS A 213 14.11 -18.91 -5.64
C LYS A 213 13.39 -18.01 -6.66
N ALA A 214 12.36 -18.52 -7.34
CA ALA A 214 11.58 -17.76 -8.32
C ALA A 214 10.81 -16.62 -7.62
N TYR A 215 10.16 -16.94 -6.51
CA TYR A 215 9.46 -15.95 -5.72
C TYR A 215 10.41 -14.90 -5.10
N LEU A 216 11.53 -15.33 -4.50
CA LEU A 216 12.52 -14.41 -3.97
C LEU A 216 13.10 -13.48 -5.05
N TYR A 217 13.38 -14.03 -6.24
CA TYR A 217 13.80 -13.22 -7.38
C TYR A 217 12.75 -12.16 -7.74
N PHE A 218 11.46 -12.54 -7.77
CA PHE A 218 10.38 -11.59 -7.99
C PHE A 218 10.35 -10.49 -6.92
N LEU A 219 10.43 -10.85 -5.62
CA LEU A 219 10.45 -9.87 -4.53
C LEU A 219 11.61 -8.88 -4.66
N ILE A 220 12.80 -9.37 -4.99
CA ILE A 220 13.97 -8.49 -5.22
C ILE A 220 13.73 -7.60 -6.44
N SER A 221 13.10 -8.12 -7.48
CA SER A 221 12.84 -7.40 -8.73
C SER A 221 11.85 -6.25 -8.60
N ILE A 222 10.92 -6.31 -7.64
CA ILE A 222 9.93 -5.25 -7.41
C ILE A 222 10.42 -4.12 -6.49
N ILE A 223 11.43 -4.35 -5.66
CA ILE A 223 11.94 -3.35 -4.71
C ILE A 223 12.41 -2.06 -5.43
N PRO A 224 13.20 -2.11 -6.53
CA PRO A 224 13.65 -0.88 -7.17
C PRO A 224 12.51 0.01 -7.64
N VAL A 225 11.47 -0.52 -8.30
CA VAL A 225 10.34 0.30 -8.74
C VAL A 225 9.49 0.81 -7.57
N GLN A 226 9.41 0.08 -6.47
CA GLN A 226 8.74 0.56 -5.25
C GLN A 226 9.53 1.71 -4.61
N ILE A 227 10.86 1.67 -4.60
CA ILE A 227 11.73 2.78 -4.17
C ILE A 227 11.47 4.02 -5.04
N VAL A 228 11.37 3.85 -6.37
CA VAL A 228 11.02 4.93 -7.30
C VAL A 228 9.64 5.50 -6.94
N PHE A 229 8.65 4.66 -6.74
CA PHE A 229 7.31 5.09 -6.39
C PHE A 229 7.28 5.95 -5.12
N PHE A 230 7.99 5.57 -4.06
CA PHE A 230 7.98 6.33 -2.80
C PHE A 230 8.70 7.68 -2.87
N GLN A 231 9.29 8.06 -4.01
CA GLN A 231 9.81 9.42 -4.20
C GLN A 231 8.70 10.49 -4.20
N HIS A 232 7.44 10.11 -4.49
CA HIS A 232 6.31 11.05 -4.41
C HIS A 232 6.04 11.56 -2.99
N ILE A 233 6.50 10.85 -1.95
CA ILE A 233 6.42 11.26 -0.54
C ILE A 233 7.73 11.89 -0.07
N GLY A 234 8.89 11.42 -0.59
CA GLY A 234 10.22 11.85 -0.15
C GLY A 234 10.73 13.08 -0.89
N ALA A 235 11.41 12.87 -1.99
CA ALA A 235 12.15 13.92 -2.69
C ALA A 235 11.30 14.82 -3.59
N MET A 236 10.19 14.31 -4.16
CA MET A 236 9.36 15.09 -5.09
C MET A 236 8.76 16.36 -4.46
N PRO A 237 8.21 16.34 -3.22
CA PRO A 237 7.74 17.57 -2.59
C PRO A 237 8.84 18.63 -2.43
N ILE A 238 10.04 18.20 -2.04
CA ILE A 238 11.20 19.09 -1.86
C ILE A 238 11.60 19.68 -3.20
N TYR A 239 11.70 18.86 -4.24
CA TYR A 239 12.03 19.32 -5.59
C TYR A 239 11.04 20.35 -6.11
N VAL A 240 9.72 20.08 -6.03
CA VAL A 240 8.69 20.96 -6.57
C VAL A 240 8.58 22.26 -5.78
N VAL A 241 8.65 22.20 -4.45
CA VAL A 241 8.42 23.39 -3.61
C VAL A 241 9.72 24.15 -3.35
N SER A 242 10.80 23.48 -2.98
CA SER A 242 12.03 24.15 -2.56
C SER A 242 12.95 24.45 -3.72
N GLU A 243 13.10 23.58 -4.71
CA GLU A 243 14.02 23.79 -5.83
C GLU A 243 13.36 24.57 -6.98
N LEU A 244 12.13 24.18 -7.38
CA LEU A 244 11.41 24.87 -8.46
C LEU A 244 10.64 26.11 -8.00
N GLY A 245 10.49 26.33 -6.69
CA GLY A 245 9.85 27.52 -6.12
C GLY A 245 8.32 27.55 -6.25
N PHE A 246 7.68 26.43 -6.58
CA PHE A 246 6.21 26.36 -6.62
C PHE A 246 5.62 26.32 -5.21
N SER A 247 4.40 26.84 -5.06
CA SER A 247 3.70 26.78 -3.78
C SER A 247 3.29 25.34 -3.42
N THR A 248 3.12 25.09 -2.13
CA THR A 248 2.57 23.82 -1.62
C THR A 248 1.18 23.54 -2.18
N ALA A 249 0.40 24.58 -2.50
CA ALA A 249 -0.90 24.45 -3.15
C ALA A 249 -0.78 23.89 -4.57
N VAL A 250 0.22 24.32 -5.36
CA VAL A 250 0.50 23.76 -6.70
C VAL A 250 0.90 22.29 -6.57
N PHE A 251 1.77 21.94 -5.61
CA PHE A 251 2.11 20.55 -5.35
C PHE A 251 0.88 19.70 -5.02
N GLY A 252 -0.02 20.22 -4.17
CA GLY A 252 -1.30 19.56 -3.85
C GLY A 252 -2.19 19.34 -5.08
N LEU A 253 -2.31 20.36 -5.96
CA LEU A 253 -3.06 20.23 -7.21
C LEU A 253 -2.45 19.19 -8.16
N LEU A 254 -1.15 19.13 -8.24
CA LEU A 254 -0.45 18.11 -9.01
C LEU A 254 -0.72 16.70 -8.46
N ALA A 255 -0.76 16.52 -7.14
CA ALA A 255 -1.10 15.24 -6.52
C ALA A 255 -2.54 14.79 -6.80
N ILE A 256 -3.48 15.72 -7.02
CA ILE A 256 -4.86 15.40 -7.42
C ILE A 256 -4.90 14.66 -8.76
N ILE A 257 -3.99 14.95 -9.69
CA ILE A 257 -3.92 14.26 -10.99
C ILE A 257 -3.80 12.75 -10.79
N ASN A 258 -2.88 12.31 -9.93
CA ASN A 258 -2.72 10.89 -9.61
C ASN A 258 -4.02 10.30 -9.06
N THR A 259 -4.60 10.94 -8.05
CA THR A 259 -5.83 10.45 -7.40
C THR A 259 -6.99 10.33 -8.38
N VAL A 260 -7.20 11.36 -9.23
CA VAL A 260 -8.29 11.37 -10.23
C VAL A 260 -8.09 10.25 -11.26
N LEU A 261 -6.88 10.07 -11.77
CA LEU A 261 -6.59 8.99 -12.72
C LEU A 261 -6.85 7.62 -12.11
N ILE A 262 -6.42 7.39 -10.86
CA ILE A 262 -6.66 6.12 -10.17
C ILE A 262 -8.16 5.88 -10.02
N ILE A 263 -8.93 6.87 -9.55
CA ILE A 263 -10.37 6.73 -9.32
C ILE A 263 -11.12 6.35 -10.61
N PHE A 264 -10.80 7.00 -11.72
CA PHE A 264 -11.58 6.85 -12.94
C PHE A 264 -11.01 5.82 -13.92
N ILE A 265 -9.70 5.57 -13.90
CA ILE A 265 -9.01 4.82 -14.95
C ILE A 265 -8.45 3.48 -14.48
N GLU A 266 -8.02 3.32 -13.21
CA GLU A 266 -7.28 2.12 -12.77
C GLU A 266 -8.07 0.82 -13.01
N VAL A 267 -9.33 0.77 -12.61
CA VAL A 267 -10.16 -0.44 -12.76
C VAL A 267 -10.43 -0.74 -14.25
N PRO A 268 -10.91 0.20 -15.08
CA PRO A 268 -11.07 -0.03 -16.52
C PRO A 268 -9.77 -0.42 -17.23
N LEU A 269 -8.65 0.17 -16.86
CA LEU A 269 -7.34 -0.14 -17.42
C LEU A 269 -6.96 -1.60 -17.14
N ASN A 270 -7.05 -2.03 -15.88
CA ASN A 270 -6.71 -3.40 -15.51
C ASN A 270 -7.63 -4.43 -16.16
N GLU A 271 -8.91 -4.10 -16.35
CA GLU A 271 -9.84 -4.94 -17.10
C GLU A 271 -9.43 -5.06 -18.57
N SER A 272 -9.02 -3.96 -19.21
CA SER A 272 -8.63 -3.93 -20.63
C SER A 272 -7.36 -4.74 -20.94
N ILE A 273 -6.44 -4.84 -19.96
CA ILE A 273 -5.17 -5.55 -20.10
C ILE A 273 -5.17 -6.94 -19.46
N THR A 274 -6.33 -7.48 -19.09
CA THR A 274 -6.46 -8.80 -18.46
C THR A 274 -5.81 -9.92 -19.31
N GLY A 275 -5.88 -9.83 -20.64
CA GLY A 275 -5.25 -10.78 -21.55
C GLY A 275 -3.72 -10.65 -21.70
N TRP A 276 -3.09 -9.66 -21.05
CA TRP A 276 -1.64 -9.52 -21.15
C TRP A 276 -0.91 -10.46 -20.18
N SER A 277 0.27 -10.95 -20.59
CA SER A 277 1.11 -11.72 -19.67
C SER A 277 1.56 -10.86 -18.49
N PHE A 278 1.75 -11.49 -17.32
CA PHE A 278 2.30 -10.82 -16.12
C PHE A 278 3.61 -10.13 -16.43
N LYS A 279 4.52 -10.83 -17.10
CA LYS A 279 5.81 -10.33 -17.57
C LYS A 279 5.69 -8.99 -18.31
N LYS A 280 4.86 -8.94 -19.38
CA LYS A 280 4.66 -7.73 -20.18
C LYS A 280 4.11 -6.57 -19.36
N SER A 281 3.11 -6.85 -18.51
CA SER A 281 2.46 -5.83 -17.71
C SER A 281 3.37 -5.26 -16.62
N LEU A 282 4.10 -6.13 -15.91
CA LEU A 282 5.02 -5.72 -14.84
C LEU A 282 6.21 -4.95 -15.41
N MET A 283 6.77 -5.41 -16.55
CA MET A 283 7.83 -4.70 -17.25
C MET A 283 7.38 -3.29 -17.67
N LEU A 284 6.21 -3.18 -18.34
CA LEU A 284 5.69 -1.89 -18.78
C LEU A 284 5.39 -0.96 -17.60
N GLY A 285 4.74 -1.48 -16.55
CA GLY A 285 4.43 -0.70 -15.35
C GLY A 285 5.69 -0.15 -14.68
N SER A 286 6.72 -0.99 -14.50
CA SER A 286 8.02 -0.56 -13.94
C SER A 286 8.69 0.49 -14.82
N LEU A 287 8.67 0.30 -16.14
CA LEU A 287 9.28 1.24 -17.08
C LEU A 287 8.56 2.59 -17.08
N LEU A 288 7.23 2.60 -17.08
CA LEU A 288 6.44 3.84 -17.00
C LEU A 288 6.68 4.59 -15.68
N CYS A 289 6.79 3.89 -14.54
CA CYS A 289 7.20 4.52 -13.28
C CYS A 289 8.59 5.16 -13.43
N GLY A 290 9.57 4.43 -13.96
CA GLY A 290 10.92 4.94 -14.20
C GLY A 290 10.96 6.15 -15.13
N ILE A 291 10.24 6.09 -16.27
CA ILE A 291 10.16 7.19 -17.23
C ILE A 291 9.47 8.40 -16.60
N GLY A 292 8.34 8.20 -15.90
CA GLY A 292 7.61 9.29 -15.28
C GLY A 292 8.44 10.05 -14.26
N PHE A 293 9.04 9.36 -13.28
CA PHE A 293 9.93 10.02 -12.31
C PHE A 293 11.22 10.52 -12.95
N GLY A 294 11.82 9.75 -13.86
CA GLY A 294 13.04 10.17 -14.55
C GLY A 294 12.88 11.43 -15.40
N SER A 295 11.72 11.61 -16.04
CA SER A 295 11.43 12.80 -16.84
C SER A 295 11.31 14.09 -16.01
N MET A 296 11.19 14.01 -14.68
CA MET A 296 11.26 15.17 -13.80
C MET A 296 12.62 15.90 -13.90
N ALA A 297 13.70 15.22 -14.32
CA ALA A 297 14.99 15.85 -14.57
C ALA A 297 14.90 17.04 -15.55
N PHE A 298 13.93 16.99 -16.46
CA PHE A 298 13.72 18.00 -17.52
C PHE A 298 12.47 18.86 -17.28
N SER A 299 11.69 18.58 -16.25
CA SER A 299 10.40 19.22 -16.01
C SER A 299 10.57 20.42 -15.07
N ARG A 300 10.48 21.63 -15.62
CA ARG A 300 10.65 22.89 -14.87
C ARG A 300 9.37 23.71 -14.76
N ASP A 301 8.30 23.32 -15.42
CA ASP A 301 7.00 23.98 -15.43
C ASP A 301 5.86 23.03 -15.04
N ILE A 302 4.70 23.60 -14.73
CA ILE A 302 3.53 22.83 -14.28
C ILE A 302 3.02 21.84 -15.34
N PRO A 303 2.92 22.17 -16.64
CA PRO A 303 2.49 21.22 -17.67
C PRO A 303 3.40 20.01 -17.79
N LEU A 304 4.73 20.19 -17.78
CA LEU A 304 5.68 19.08 -17.83
C LEU A 304 5.61 18.23 -16.57
N LEU A 305 5.53 18.84 -15.37
CA LEU A 305 5.32 18.11 -14.12
C LEU A 305 4.02 17.30 -14.15
N ALA A 306 2.93 17.88 -14.65
CA ALA A 306 1.67 17.15 -14.81
C ALA A 306 1.79 15.93 -15.74
N MET A 307 2.52 16.07 -16.87
CA MET A 307 2.80 14.97 -17.77
C MET A 307 3.61 13.86 -17.09
N THR A 308 4.64 14.21 -16.32
CA THR A 308 5.42 13.21 -15.57
C THR A 308 4.54 12.44 -14.61
N ILE A 309 3.64 13.13 -13.90
CA ILE A 309 2.70 12.52 -12.96
C ILE A 309 1.74 11.57 -13.69
N ILE A 310 1.20 11.99 -14.82
CA ILE A 310 0.35 11.12 -15.64
C ILE A 310 1.09 9.84 -16.02
N ILE A 311 2.33 9.94 -16.51
CA ILE A 311 3.12 8.79 -16.96
C ILE A 311 3.36 7.80 -15.83
N TRP A 312 3.90 8.25 -14.67
CA TRP A 312 4.18 7.32 -13.57
C TRP A 312 2.90 6.80 -12.91
N THR A 313 1.78 7.56 -12.94
CA THR A 313 0.49 7.08 -12.46
C THR A 313 -0.03 5.91 -13.33
N PHE A 314 0.12 5.96 -14.65
CA PHE A 314 -0.18 4.79 -15.49
C PHE A 314 0.73 3.59 -15.14
N GLY A 315 2.01 3.84 -14.88
CA GLY A 315 2.92 2.82 -14.39
C GLY A 315 2.44 2.16 -13.10
N GLU A 316 2.05 2.97 -12.13
CA GLU A 316 1.49 2.57 -10.83
C GLU A 316 0.22 1.73 -10.98
N MET A 317 -0.76 2.23 -11.77
CA MET A 317 -2.05 1.56 -12.00
C MET A 317 -1.90 0.20 -12.69
N ILE A 318 -0.87 0.02 -13.51
CA ILE A 318 -0.57 -1.28 -14.14
C ILE A 318 0.21 -2.16 -13.15
N PHE A 319 1.25 -1.63 -12.52
CA PHE A 319 2.21 -2.43 -11.77
C PHE A 319 1.63 -3.07 -10.51
N PHE A 320 1.01 -2.26 -9.63
CA PHE A 320 0.65 -2.76 -8.30
C PHE A 320 -0.49 -3.78 -8.29
N PRO A 321 -1.62 -3.61 -9.01
CA PRO A 321 -2.65 -4.64 -9.04
C PRO A 321 -2.14 -5.95 -9.64
N ILE A 322 -1.31 -5.84 -10.68
CA ILE A 322 -0.78 -7.00 -11.40
C ILE A 322 0.30 -7.72 -10.59
N SER A 323 1.14 -7.00 -9.84
CA SER A 323 2.14 -7.62 -8.96
C SER A 323 1.47 -8.42 -7.84
N ALA A 324 0.40 -7.89 -7.23
CA ALA A 324 -0.39 -8.62 -6.25
C ALA A 324 -1.09 -9.85 -6.86
N ALA A 325 -1.66 -9.70 -8.07
CA ALA A 325 -2.27 -10.80 -8.80
C ALA A 325 -1.24 -11.90 -9.16
N TYR A 326 -0.02 -11.52 -9.56
CA TYR A 326 1.06 -12.46 -9.82
C TYR A 326 1.45 -13.26 -8.59
N VAL A 327 1.64 -12.60 -7.44
CA VAL A 327 1.91 -13.30 -6.17
C VAL A 327 0.78 -14.28 -5.85
N SER A 328 -0.47 -13.87 -6.06
CA SER A 328 -1.64 -14.71 -5.84
C SER A 328 -1.71 -15.91 -6.79
N GLU A 329 -1.14 -15.82 -7.99
CA GLU A 329 -1.09 -16.90 -8.97
C GLU A 329 -0.04 -17.95 -8.62
N ILE A 330 1.15 -17.50 -8.17
CA ILE A 330 2.27 -18.43 -7.88
C ILE A 330 2.24 -18.97 -6.46
N ALA A 331 1.51 -18.34 -5.54
CA ALA A 331 1.44 -18.77 -4.15
C ALA A 331 0.67 -20.10 -4.02
N PRO A 332 1.23 -21.10 -3.29
CA PRO A 332 0.46 -22.28 -2.94
C PRO A 332 -0.77 -21.90 -2.10
N LYS A 333 -1.93 -22.49 -2.37
CA LYS A 333 -3.21 -22.15 -1.67
C LYS A 333 -3.06 -22.12 -0.14
N LYS A 334 -2.34 -23.09 0.45
CA LYS A 334 -2.11 -23.17 1.91
C LYS A 334 -1.11 -22.18 2.47
N LYS A 335 -0.39 -21.43 1.62
CA LYS A 335 0.63 -20.43 1.99
C LYS A 335 0.34 -19.04 1.40
N MET A 336 -0.87 -18.80 0.97
CA MET A 336 -1.29 -17.54 0.35
C MET A 336 -0.96 -16.35 1.25
N GLY A 337 -1.29 -16.44 2.53
CA GLY A 337 -1.00 -15.39 3.50
C GLY A 337 0.49 -15.16 3.69
N GLU A 338 1.30 -16.22 3.79
CA GLU A 338 2.75 -16.10 3.93
C GLU A 338 3.35 -15.39 2.71
N TYR A 339 2.97 -15.75 1.48
CA TYR A 339 3.42 -15.09 0.26
C TYR A 339 2.98 -13.62 0.20
N MET A 340 1.72 -13.32 0.50
CA MET A 340 1.24 -11.94 0.55
C MET A 340 1.92 -11.11 1.67
N GLY A 341 2.27 -11.74 2.78
CA GLY A 341 3.03 -11.12 3.86
C GLY A 341 4.43 -10.68 3.42
N PHE A 342 5.19 -11.56 2.76
CA PHE A 342 6.52 -11.22 2.23
C PHE A 342 6.43 -10.19 1.08
N TYR A 343 5.41 -10.26 0.24
CA TYR A 343 5.13 -9.23 -0.76
C TYR A 343 4.89 -7.87 -0.10
N GLN A 344 4.06 -7.81 0.93
CA GLN A 344 3.79 -6.56 1.66
C GLN A 344 5.04 -6.03 2.39
N MET A 345 5.92 -6.91 2.86
CA MET A 345 7.20 -6.52 3.47
C MET A 345 8.08 -5.71 2.50
N THR A 346 8.06 -6.00 1.19
CA THR A 346 8.82 -5.22 0.22
C THR A 346 8.36 -3.76 0.15
N PHE A 347 7.07 -3.49 0.33
CA PHE A 347 6.55 -2.12 0.45
C PHE A 347 7.10 -1.41 1.68
N SER A 348 7.18 -2.09 2.81
CA SER A 348 7.74 -1.51 4.04
C SER A 348 9.22 -1.18 3.88
N ILE A 349 9.98 -2.07 3.22
CA ILE A 349 11.40 -1.85 2.90
C ILE A 349 11.54 -0.63 1.97
N ALA A 350 10.75 -0.59 0.90
CA ALA A 350 10.82 0.51 -0.06
C ALA A 350 10.33 1.85 0.53
N PHE A 351 9.34 1.84 1.41
CA PHE A 351 8.88 3.02 2.15
C PHE A 351 9.97 3.55 3.10
N MET A 352 10.72 2.66 3.73
CA MET A 352 11.82 3.03 4.62
C MET A 352 13.01 3.59 3.84
N LEU A 353 13.41 2.91 2.76
CA LEU A 353 14.61 3.25 1.99
C LEU A 353 14.37 4.36 0.94
N GLY A 354 13.19 4.38 0.32
CA GLY A 354 12.90 5.24 -0.82
C GLY A 354 13.03 6.74 -0.50
N PRO A 355 12.27 7.27 0.47
CA PRO A 355 12.37 8.68 0.84
C PRO A 355 13.77 9.08 1.29
N TRP A 356 14.42 8.25 2.11
CA TRP A 356 15.78 8.52 2.58
C TRP A 356 16.79 8.57 1.44
N LEU A 357 16.87 7.54 0.60
CA LEU A 357 17.77 7.53 -0.56
C LEU A 357 17.51 8.71 -1.50
N GLY A 358 16.23 9.02 -1.72
CA GLY A 358 15.87 10.13 -2.59
C GLY A 358 16.32 11.49 -2.07
N THR A 359 16.12 11.76 -0.78
CA THR A 359 16.54 13.02 -0.17
C THR A 359 18.06 13.13 -0.08
N GLU A 360 18.78 12.07 0.26
CA GLU A 360 20.24 12.04 0.27
C GLU A 360 20.83 12.33 -1.12
N VAL A 361 20.28 11.67 -2.17
CA VAL A 361 20.76 11.92 -3.54
C VAL A 361 20.40 13.36 -3.97
N LEU A 362 19.22 13.86 -3.62
CA LEU A 362 18.81 15.23 -3.93
C LEU A 362 19.75 16.26 -3.29
N GLU A 363 20.07 16.09 -2.00
CA GLU A 363 20.87 17.03 -1.23
C GLU A 363 22.32 17.04 -1.68
N HIS A 364 22.92 15.86 -1.89
CA HIS A 364 24.36 15.75 -2.14
C HIS A 364 24.75 15.70 -3.62
N LEU A 365 23.84 15.24 -4.50
CA LEU A 365 24.16 15.02 -5.92
C LEU A 365 23.22 15.81 -6.87
N GLY A 366 22.23 16.49 -6.31
CA GLY A 366 21.27 17.32 -7.05
C GLY A 366 20.13 16.58 -7.72
N SER A 367 19.11 17.34 -8.13
CA SER A 367 17.84 16.81 -8.63
C SER A 367 17.97 16.04 -9.95
N VAL A 368 18.81 16.51 -10.87
CA VAL A 368 19.03 15.80 -12.16
C VAL A 368 19.57 14.39 -11.92
N THR A 369 20.55 14.25 -11.04
CA THR A 369 21.12 12.95 -10.66
C THR A 369 20.08 12.06 -10.01
N LEU A 370 19.25 12.61 -9.11
CA LEU A 370 18.16 11.90 -8.48
C LEU A 370 17.20 11.31 -9.51
N TRP A 371 16.73 12.13 -10.44
CA TRP A 371 15.72 11.66 -11.40
C TRP A 371 16.29 10.69 -12.43
N ILE A 372 17.55 10.82 -12.83
CA ILE A 372 18.25 9.81 -13.63
C ILE A 372 18.41 8.50 -12.84
N PHE A 373 18.74 8.59 -11.55
CA PHE A 373 18.82 7.42 -10.67
C PHE A 373 17.47 6.70 -10.56
N THR A 374 16.36 7.43 -10.38
CA THR A 374 15.01 6.83 -10.35
C THR A 374 14.64 6.17 -11.68
N PHE A 375 14.98 6.79 -12.82
CA PHE A 375 14.84 6.13 -14.12
C PHE A 375 15.62 4.82 -14.19
N SER A 376 16.87 4.83 -13.75
CA SER A 376 17.73 3.65 -13.76
C SER A 376 17.18 2.52 -12.89
N LEU A 377 16.62 2.83 -11.72
CA LEU A 377 15.95 1.84 -10.84
C LEU A 377 14.68 1.28 -11.49
N GLY A 378 13.86 2.11 -12.13
CA GLY A 378 12.67 1.66 -12.87
C GLY A 378 13.03 0.76 -14.04
N ALA A 379 14.06 1.14 -14.82
CA ALA A 379 14.60 0.34 -15.92
C ALA A 379 15.20 -0.99 -15.43
N LEU A 380 15.95 -0.97 -14.31
CA LEU A 380 16.47 -2.18 -13.67
C LEU A 380 15.34 -3.14 -13.29
N SER A 381 14.30 -2.63 -12.61
CA SER A 381 13.14 -3.45 -12.28
C SER A 381 12.49 -4.03 -13.52
N ALA A 382 12.26 -3.21 -14.58
CA ALA A 382 11.69 -3.67 -15.84
C ALA A 382 12.55 -4.75 -16.51
N PHE A 383 13.87 -4.60 -16.48
CA PHE A 383 14.81 -5.60 -17.02
C PHE A 383 14.75 -6.91 -16.23
N MET A 384 14.69 -6.83 -14.89
CA MET A 384 14.57 -8.02 -14.04
C MET A 384 13.24 -8.76 -14.30
N MET A 385 12.14 -8.04 -14.61
CA MET A 385 10.85 -8.65 -14.98
C MET A 385 10.90 -9.46 -16.28
N LEU A 386 11.92 -9.28 -17.12
CA LEU A 386 12.11 -10.12 -18.33
C LEU A 386 12.43 -11.59 -18.01
N ARG A 387 12.82 -11.90 -16.77
CA ARG A 387 13.19 -13.26 -16.36
C ARG A 387 12.13 -13.94 -15.46
N ILE A 388 10.97 -13.30 -15.30
CA ILE A 388 9.81 -13.83 -14.56
C ILE A 388 8.95 -14.73 -15.44
#